data_4081d980bef870b75cfebef76e73745c
#
_entry.id   4081d980bef870b75cfebef76e73745c
#
_cell.length_a   1.000
_cell.length_b   1.000
_cell.length_c   1.000
_cell.angle_alpha   90.00
_cell.angle_beta   90.00
_cell.angle_gamma   90.00
#
_symmetry.space_group_name_H-M   'P 1'
#
loop_
_entity.id
_entity.type
_entity.pdbx_description
1 polymer ?
#
loop_
_entity_poly.entity_id
_entity_poly.type
_entity_poly.pdbx_seq_one_letter_code
_entity_poly.pdbx_strand_id
1 'polypeptide(L)'
;CIRDSCKRTLKEKYGKEPEKKEFKRELIRNYLDTVGGTQQVDEVTWNDLNMDDVYQRINNCDSTMGEEILYAKLHYAKQTKEEEELLEKRIAFCEADDEKRYHLEETLSKLGKRDEAYYIPSFIQTVEDFAISNLWVYQMLRILLVVVVVAAVVFHNIYALSAFVKCPIFSRRLFIAT
;
A
#
# COMPACT_ATOMS: atom_id res chain seq x y z
N CYS A 1 -19.32 -19.61 13.66
CA CYS A 1 -20.49 -18.72 13.72
C CYS A 1 -20.39 -17.51 12.79
N ILE A 2 -19.43 -16.57 12.97
CA ILE A 2 -19.28 -15.39 12.10
C ILE A 2 -18.83 -15.80 10.69
N ARG A 3 -17.89 -16.73 10.60
CA ARG A 3 -17.33 -17.24 9.34
C ARG A 3 -18.39 -17.96 8.49
N ASP A 4 -19.27 -18.73 9.11
CA ASP A 4 -20.34 -19.45 8.40
C ASP A 4 -21.42 -18.48 7.91
N SER A 5 -21.70 -17.43 8.67
CA SER A 5 -22.60 -16.35 8.25
C SER A 5 -22.05 -15.60 7.05
N CYS A 6 -20.76 -15.26 7.03
CA CYS A 6 -20.09 -14.58 5.91
C CYS A 6 -20.14 -15.46 4.64
N LYS A 7 -19.79 -16.74 4.73
CA LYS A 7 -19.89 -17.67 3.60
C LYS A 7 -21.31 -17.78 3.03
N ARG A 8 -22.31 -17.82 3.90
CA ARG A 8 -23.71 -17.88 3.46
C ARG A 8 -24.10 -16.61 2.69
N THR A 9 -23.73 -15.44 3.20
CA THR A 9 -23.99 -14.15 2.53
C THR A 9 -23.34 -14.09 1.16
N LEU A 10 -22.08 -14.52 1.02
CA LEU A 10 -21.38 -14.57 -0.25
C LEU A 10 -22.06 -15.52 -1.25
N LYS A 11 -22.48 -16.72 -0.81
CA LYS A 11 -23.23 -17.67 -1.64
C LYS A 11 -24.57 -17.11 -2.11
N GLU A 12 -25.27 -16.39 -1.24
CA GLU A 12 -26.56 -15.78 -1.56
C GLU A 12 -26.45 -14.60 -2.51
N LYS A 13 -25.29 -13.91 -2.52
CA LYS A 13 -25.01 -12.76 -3.35
C LYS A 13 -24.59 -13.15 -4.79
N TYR A 14 -23.98 -14.31 -4.96
CA TYR A 14 -23.49 -14.78 -6.25
C TYR A 14 -24.59 -14.92 -7.30
N GLY A 15 -24.37 -14.39 -8.48
CA GLY A 15 -25.33 -14.40 -9.58
C GLY A 15 -26.50 -13.42 -9.44
N LYS A 16 -26.54 -12.64 -8.35
CA LYS A 16 -27.54 -11.59 -8.18
C LYS A 16 -26.98 -10.25 -8.68
N GLU A 17 -27.91 -9.42 -9.14
CA GLU A 17 -27.61 -8.05 -9.52
C GLU A 17 -27.08 -7.26 -8.31
N PRO A 18 -25.96 -6.55 -8.43
CA PRO A 18 -25.46 -5.75 -7.33
C PRO A 18 -26.41 -4.61 -6.99
N GLU A 19 -26.49 -4.29 -5.72
CA GLU A 19 -27.19 -3.09 -5.29
C GLU A 19 -26.49 -1.86 -5.84
N LYS A 20 -27.25 -0.93 -6.46
CA LYS A 20 -26.69 0.35 -6.90
C LYS A 20 -26.15 1.11 -5.68
N LYS A 21 -24.85 1.33 -5.66
CA LYS A 21 -24.17 2.12 -4.62
C LYS A 21 -23.57 3.35 -5.25
N GLU A 22 -23.73 4.47 -4.59
CA GLU A 22 -22.97 5.67 -4.94
C GLU A 22 -21.49 5.38 -4.76
N PHE A 23 -20.69 5.83 -5.70
CA PHE A 23 -19.24 5.74 -5.65
C PHE A 23 -18.60 7.11 -5.76
N LYS A 24 -17.43 7.27 -5.14
CA LYS A 24 -16.66 8.50 -5.14
C LYS A 24 -15.75 8.52 -6.36
N ARG A 25 -16.23 9.09 -7.47
CA ARG A 25 -15.51 9.13 -8.75
C ARG A 25 -14.08 9.66 -8.62
N GLU A 26 -13.89 10.69 -7.80
CA GLU A 26 -12.56 11.30 -7.58
C GLU A 26 -11.56 10.32 -6.99
N LEU A 27 -11.98 9.49 -6.04
CA LEU A 27 -11.11 8.50 -5.39
C LEU A 27 -10.84 7.30 -6.30
N ILE A 28 -11.87 6.81 -6.98
CA ILE A 28 -11.78 5.60 -7.81
C ILE A 28 -10.91 5.79 -9.04
N ARG A 29 -10.71 7.04 -9.50
CA ARG A 29 -9.84 7.40 -10.63
C ARG A 29 -8.36 7.34 -10.31
N ASN A 30 -7.94 7.35 -9.06
CA ASN A 30 -6.53 7.42 -8.69
C ASN A 30 -5.65 6.40 -9.39
N TYR A 31 -6.10 5.15 -9.47
CA TYR A 31 -5.36 4.10 -10.17
C TYR A 31 -5.31 4.35 -11.68
N LEU A 32 -6.44 4.70 -12.31
CA LEU A 32 -6.51 5.01 -13.73
C LEU A 32 -5.57 6.16 -14.11
N ASP A 33 -5.57 7.24 -13.31
CA ASP A 33 -4.76 8.42 -13.55
C ASP A 33 -3.26 8.14 -13.35
N THR A 34 -2.91 7.20 -12.46
CA THR A 34 -1.52 6.79 -12.20
C THR A 34 -0.98 5.86 -13.28
N VAL A 35 -1.74 4.85 -13.67
CA VAL A 35 -1.29 3.87 -14.68
C VAL A 35 -1.17 4.51 -16.04
N GLY A 36 -2.03 5.47 -16.33
CA GLY A 36 -2.03 6.18 -17.62
C GLY A 36 -2.19 5.23 -18.81
N GLY A 37 -2.37 5.75 -19.98
CA GLY A 37 -2.41 4.92 -21.19
C GLY A 37 -2.92 5.73 -22.37
N THR A 38 -2.36 5.45 -23.56
CA THR A 38 -2.72 6.17 -24.78
C THR A 38 -4.04 5.72 -25.41
N GLN A 39 -4.68 4.70 -24.87
CA GLN A 39 -5.90 4.10 -25.43
C GLN A 39 -7.06 4.10 -24.42
N GLN A 40 -7.16 5.15 -23.63
CA GLN A 40 -8.30 5.32 -22.73
C GLN A 40 -9.51 5.87 -23.47
N VAL A 41 -10.69 5.44 -23.03
CA VAL A 41 -11.97 6.06 -23.42
C VAL A 41 -12.00 7.47 -22.86
N ASP A 42 -12.24 8.44 -23.73
CA ASP A 42 -12.34 9.85 -23.32
C ASP A 42 -13.61 10.11 -22.49
N GLU A 43 -13.60 11.22 -21.79
CA GLU A 43 -14.68 11.61 -20.88
C GLU A 43 -16.01 11.84 -21.61
N VAL A 44 -15.97 12.31 -22.86
CA VAL A 44 -17.17 12.57 -23.67
C VAL A 44 -17.80 11.22 -24.03
N THR A 45 -17.02 10.29 -24.58
CA THR A 45 -17.48 8.94 -24.91
C THR A 45 -18.00 8.20 -23.67
N TRP A 46 -17.31 8.34 -22.53
CA TRP A 46 -17.74 7.76 -21.26
C TRP A 46 -19.14 8.24 -20.84
N ASN A 47 -19.37 9.54 -20.93
CA ASN A 47 -20.65 10.14 -20.56
C ASN A 47 -21.75 9.80 -21.57
N ASP A 48 -21.45 9.83 -22.88
CA ASP A 48 -22.41 9.51 -23.95
C ASP A 48 -22.92 8.06 -23.84
N LEU A 49 -22.07 7.15 -23.42
CA LEU A 49 -22.41 5.75 -23.19
C LEU A 49 -22.99 5.49 -21.81
N ASN A 50 -23.13 6.51 -20.97
CA ASN A 50 -23.58 6.40 -19.59
C ASN A 50 -22.81 5.33 -18.78
N MET A 51 -21.51 5.30 -18.92
CA MET A 51 -20.65 4.25 -18.37
C MET A 51 -20.62 4.21 -16.85
N ASP A 52 -20.97 5.30 -16.18
CA ASP A 52 -21.14 5.30 -14.72
C ASP A 52 -22.28 4.38 -14.27
N ASP A 53 -23.40 4.37 -14.99
CA ASP A 53 -24.49 3.43 -14.71
C ASP A 53 -24.09 1.99 -15.03
N VAL A 54 -23.34 1.77 -16.12
CA VAL A 54 -22.80 0.44 -16.47
C VAL A 54 -21.85 -0.03 -15.36
N TYR A 55 -20.94 0.84 -14.91
CA TYR A 55 -20.03 0.53 -13.82
C TYR A 55 -20.79 0.14 -12.54
N GLN A 56 -21.77 0.94 -12.12
CA GLN A 56 -22.59 0.63 -10.94
C GLN A 56 -23.32 -0.70 -11.07
N ARG A 57 -23.77 -1.03 -12.28
CA ARG A 57 -24.49 -2.26 -12.57
C ARG A 57 -23.65 -3.52 -12.42
N ILE A 58 -22.37 -3.44 -12.78
CA ILE A 58 -21.47 -4.59 -12.76
C ILE A 58 -20.55 -4.61 -11.53
N ASN A 59 -20.49 -3.51 -10.77
CA ASN A 59 -19.61 -3.41 -9.60
C ASN A 59 -20.12 -4.27 -8.44
N ASN A 60 -19.68 -5.49 -8.39
CA ASN A 60 -19.89 -6.42 -7.29
C ASN A 60 -18.62 -6.61 -6.44
N CYS A 61 -17.65 -5.70 -6.56
CA CYS A 61 -16.41 -5.78 -5.83
C CYS A 61 -16.63 -5.57 -4.31
N ASP A 62 -15.96 -6.38 -3.50
CA ASP A 62 -15.98 -6.29 -2.04
C ASP A 62 -14.76 -5.55 -1.47
N SER A 63 -13.83 -5.12 -2.33
CA SER A 63 -12.65 -4.35 -1.94
C SER A 63 -12.51 -3.07 -2.76
N THR A 64 -11.95 -2.04 -2.15
CA THR A 64 -11.62 -0.77 -2.80
C THR A 64 -10.72 -0.94 -4.01
N MET A 65 -9.65 -1.77 -3.87
CA MET A 65 -8.75 -2.08 -4.98
C MET A 65 -9.47 -2.72 -6.18
N GLY A 66 -10.42 -3.62 -5.90
CA GLY A 66 -11.23 -4.26 -6.95
C GLY A 66 -12.07 -3.23 -7.71
N GLU A 67 -12.65 -2.27 -7.02
CA GLU A 67 -13.44 -1.19 -7.62
C GLU A 67 -12.59 -0.31 -8.54
N GLU A 68 -11.40 0.11 -8.11
CA GLU A 68 -10.47 0.92 -8.92
C GLU A 68 -10.01 0.18 -10.17
N ILE A 69 -9.63 -1.10 -10.02
CA ILE A 69 -9.17 -1.92 -11.15
C ILE A 69 -10.30 -2.16 -12.14
N LEU A 70 -11.54 -2.42 -11.65
CA LEU A 70 -12.70 -2.59 -12.51
C LEU A 70 -13.00 -1.29 -13.28
N TYR A 71 -13.00 -0.15 -12.61
CA TYR A 71 -13.20 1.16 -13.20
C TYR A 71 -12.15 1.46 -14.29
N ALA A 72 -10.88 1.24 -13.98
CA ALA A 72 -9.78 1.41 -14.92
C ALA A 72 -9.91 0.48 -16.13
N LYS A 73 -10.27 -0.78 -15.94
CA LYS A 73 -10.46 -1.73 -17.02
C LYS A 73 -11.57 -1.32 -18.00
N LEU A 74 -12.63 -0.72 -17.53
CA LEU A 74 -13.70 -0.21 -18.38
C LEU A 74 -13.26 1.01 -19.21
N HIS A 75 -12.23 1.73 -18.78
CA HIS A 75 -11.67 2.84 -19.54
C HIS A 75 -10.68 2.41 -20.63
N TYR A 76 -10.20 1.17 -20.63
CA TYR A 76 -9.31 0.70 -21.69
C TYR A 76 -10.10 0.22 -22.91
N ALA A 77 -9.95 0.92 -24.02
CA ALA A 77 -10.66 0.64 -25.28
C ALA A 77 -10.18 -0.65 -25.98
N LYS A 78 -8.98 -1.11 -25.68
CA LYS A 78 -8.42 -2.34 -26.26
C LYS A 78 -7.76 -3.18 -25.19
N GLN A 79 -8.10 -4.48 -25.24
CA GLN A 79 -7.38 -5.51 -24.51
C GLN A 79 -6.51 -6.31 -25.48
N THR A 80 -5.38 -6.79 -25.00
CA THR A 80 -4.54 -7.71 -25.79
C THR A 80 -5.16 -9.11 -25.79
N LYS A 81 -4.82 -9.93 -26.78
CA LYS A 81 -5.30 -11.32 -26.82
C LYS A 81 -4.86 -12.11 -25.61
N GLU A 82 -3.66 -11.84 -25.09
CA GLU A 82 -3.14 -12.47 -23.89
C GLU A 82 -3.97 -12.11 -22.65
N GLU A 83 -4.44 -10.87 -22.56
CA GLU A 83 -5.31 -10.42 -21.46
C GLU A 83 -6.70 -11.06 -21.53
N GLU A 84 -7.26 -11.17 -22.75
CA GLU A 84 -8.52 -11.88 -23.00
C GLU A 84 -8.42 -13.36 -22.61
N GLU A 85 -7.39 -14.06 -23.08
CA GLU A 85 -7.15 -15.46 -22.72
C GLU A 85 -6.95 -15.66 -21.20
N LEU A 86 -6.28 -14.71 -20.55
CA LEU A 86 -6.09 -14.74 -19.10
C LEU A 86 -7.42 -14.53 -18.36
N LEU A 87 -8.26 -13.63 -18.86
CA LEU A 87 -9.59 -13.39 -18.30
C LEU A 87 -10.47 -14.64 -18.44
N GLU A 88 -10.51 -15.27 -19.62
CA GLU A 88 -11.24 -16.53 -19.84
C GLU A 88 -10.76 -17.65 -18.90
N LYS A 89 -9.45 -17.80 -18.70
CA LYS A 89 -8.90 -18.78 -17.75
C LYS A 89 -9.33 -18.50 -16.31
N ARG A 90 -9.41 -17.22 -15.92
CA ARG A 90 -9.89 -16.83 -14.57
C ARG A 90 -11.38 -17.10 -14.40
N ILE A 91 -12.18 -16.82 -15.42
CA ILE A 91 -13.62 -17.12 -15.43
C ILE A 91 -13.82 -18.64 -15.29
N ALA A 92 -13.17 -19.43 -16.15
CA ALA A 92 -13.26 -20.89 -16.09
C ALA A 92 -12.83 -21.47 -14.73
N PHE A 93 -11.79 -20.90 -14.10
CA PHE A 93 -11.37 -21.30 -12.76
C PHE A 93 -12.45 -21.02 -11.71
N CYS A 94 -13.08 -19.85 -11.76
CA CYS A 94 -14.13 -19.47 -10.83
C CYS A 94 -15.43 -20.27 -11.03
N GLU A 95 -15.72 -20.71 -12.26
CA GLU A 95 -16.89 -21.52 -12.57
C GLU A 95 -16.71 -23.00 -12.21
N ALA A 96 -15.46 -23.51 -12.33
CA ALA A 96 -15.18 -24.92 -12.12
C ALA A 96 -15.25 -25.37 -10.65
N ASP A 97 -15.02 -24.46 -9.70
CA ASP A 97 -14.90 -24.81 -8.27
C ASP A 97 -15.49 -23.72 -7.36
N ASP A 98 -16.71 -23.95 -6.92
CA ASP A 98 -17.42 -23.03 -6.04
C ASP A 98 -16.70 -22.76 -4.72
N GLU A 99 -16.06 -23.78 -4.11
CA GLU A 99 -15.40 -23.60 -2.81
C GLU A 99 -14.14 -22.75 -2.95
N LYS A 100 -13.36 -22.92 -4.03
CA LYS A 100 -12.20 -22.07 -4.31
C LYS A 100 -12.62 -20.64 -4.61
N ARG A 101 -13.69 -20.46 -5.38
CA ARG A 101 -14.25 -19.14 -5.65
C ARG A 101 -14.65 -18.44 -4.34
N TYR A 102 -15.40 -19.10 -3.47
CA TYR A 102 -15.81 -18.52 -2.19
C TYR A 102 -14.64 -18.24 -1.27
N HIS A 103 -13.62 -19.08 -1.25
CA HIS A 103 -12.41 -18.82 -0.48
C HIS A 103 -11.66 -17.59 -0.98
N LEU A 104 -11.58 -17.40 -2.29
CA LEU A 104 -10.99 -16.21 -2.90
C LEU A 104 -11.81 -14.96 -2.54
N GLU A 105 -13.12 -15.00 -2.71
CA GLU A 105 -14.04 -13.92 -2.40
C GLU A 105 -14.00 -13.56 -0.89
N GLU A 106 -14.01 -14.56 0.00
CA GLU A 106 -13.82 -14.34 1.44
C GLU A 106 -12.48 -13.64 1.75
N THR A 107 -11.43 -13.99 1.03
CA THR A 107 -10.11 -13.39 1.23
C THR A 107 -10.10 -11.95 0.75
N LEU A 108 -10.67 -11.66 -0.40
CA LEU A 108 -10.78 -10.30 -0.95
C LEU A 108 -11.71 -9.42 -0.10
N SER A 109 -12.81 -9.97 0.40
CA SER A 109 -13.75 -9.22 1.26
C SER A 109 -13.14 -8.76 2.58
N LYS A 110 -12.09 -9.45 3.08
CA LYS A 110 -11.33 -9.04 4.28
C LYS A 110 -10.56 -7.74 4.07
N LEU A 111 -10.21 -7.40 2.83
CA LEU A 111 -9.59 -6.12 2.51
C LEU A 111 -10.57 -4.97 2.77
N GLY A 112 -11.87 -5.22 2.55
CA GLY A 112 -12.94 -4.30 2.81
C GLY A 112 -12.90 -3.04 1.92
N LYS A 113 -13.79 -2.11 2.25
CA LYS A 113 -13.91 -0.81 1.57
C LYS A 113 -13.58 0.30 2.54
N ARG A 114 -12.45 0.95 2.33
CA ARG A 114 -11.98 2.10 3.11
C ARG A 114 -11.50 3.18 2.16
N ASP A 115 -11.85 4.42 2.43
CA ASP A 115 -11.44 5.54 1.58
C ASP A 115 -9.91 5.67 1.47
N GLU A 116 -9.18 5.36 2.53
CA GLU A 116 -7.71 5.39 2.52
C GLU A 116 -7.09 4.32 1.62
N ALA A 117 -7.81 3.25 1.34
CA ALA A 117 -7.32 2.16 0.51
C ALA A 117 -7.33 2.47 -0.99
N TYR A 118 -8.02 3.54 -1.44
CA TYR A 118 -7.99 3.98 -2.85
C TYR A 118 -6.62 4.46 -3.33
N TYR A 119 -5.69 4.73 -2.44
CA TYR A 119 -4.32 5.13 -2.81
C TYR A 119 -3.35 3.94 -2.93
N ILE A 120 -3.74 2.75 -2.52
CA ILE A 120 -2.84 1.58 -2.48
C ILE A 120 -2.40 1.13 -3.87
N PRO A 121 -3.29 0.94 -4.87
CA PRO A 121 -2.87 0.52 -6.20
C PRO A 121 -1.95 1.54 -6.88
N SER A 122 -2.25 2.84 -6.78
CA SER A 122 -1.42 3.89 -7.32
C SER A 122 -0.06 3.95 -6.61
N PHE A 123 -0.03 3.80 -5.29
CA PHE A 123 1.21 3.74 -4.52
C PHE A 123 2.10 2.57 -4.93
N ILE A 124 1.52 1.39 -5.17
CA ILE A 124 2.28 0.21 -5.63
C ILE A 124 2.92 0.47 -7.00
N GLN A 125 2.21 1.15 -7.90
CA GLN A 125 2.75 1.49 -9.24
C GLN A 125 3.89 2.49 -9.16
N THR A 126 3.83 3.43 -8.23
CA THR A 126 4.83 4.51 -8.08
C THR A 126 5.88 4.21 -7.01
N VAL A 127 5.89 2.99 -6.45
CA VAL A 127 6.82 2.63 -5.37
C VAL A 127 8.30 2.83 -5.75
N GLU A 128 8.64 2.67 -7.02
CA GLU A 128 10.00 2.89 -7.51
C GLU A 128 10.41 4.37 -7.43
N ASP A 129 9.48 5.30 -7.55
CA ASP A 129 9.74 6.75 -7.42
C ASP A 129 10.07 7.13 -5.97
N PHE A 130 9.60 6.35 -5.00
CA PHE A 130 9.93 6.49 -3.58
C PHE A 130 11.17 5.71 -3.16
N ALA A 131 11.80 4.98 -4.08
CA ALA A 131 13.03 4.26 -3.78
C ALA A 131 14.14 5.24 -3.38
N ILE A 132 14.74 4.99 -2.22
CA ILE A 132 15.82 5.81 -1.71
C ILE A 132 17.03 5.65 -2.63
N SER A 133 17.24 6.59 -3.54
CA SER A 133 18.32 6.54 -4.54
C SER A 133 19.72 6.58 -3.94
N ASN A 134 19.87 7.17 -2.75
CA ASN A 134 21.17 7.40 -2.10
C ASN A 134 21.30 6.69 -0.75
N LEU A 135 21.19 5.38 -0.73
CA LEU A 135 21.43 4.57 0.48
C LEU A 135 22.77 4.86 1.15
N TRP A 136 23.78 5.22 0.35
CA TRP A 136 25.12 5.56 0.84
C TRP A 136 25.12 6.77 1.77
N VAL A 137 24.32 7.80 1.50
CA VAL A 137 24.16 8.98 2.37
C VAL A 137 23.65 8.60 3.75
N TYR A 138 22.66 7.71 3.82
CA TYR A 138 22.11 7.23 5.09
C TYR A 138 23.11 6.38 5.87
N GLN A 139 23.94 5.59 5.18
CA GLN A 139 25.01 4.84 5.82
C GLN A 139 26.09 5.77 6.39
N MET A 140 26.49 6.81 5.66
CA MET A 140 27.42 7.82 6.15
C MET A 140 26.86 8.58 7.35
N LEU A 141 25.58 8.97 7.30
CA LEU A 141 24.93 9.65 8.41
C LEU A 141 24.88 8.78 9.67
N ARG A 142 24.63 7.47 9.52
CA ARG A 142 24.65 6.50 10.62
C ARG A 142 26.04 6.38 11.24
N ILE A 143 27.08 6.28 10.42
CA ILE A 143 28.46 6.22 10.90
C ILE A 143 28.84 7.52 11.63
N LEU A 144 28.49 8.67 11.07
CA LEU A 144 28.72 9.97 11.68
C LEU A 144 28.08 10.05 13.07
N LEU A 145 26.83 9.59 13.20
CA LEU A 145 26.13 9.58 14.50
C LEU A 145 26.87 8.75 15.54
N VAL A 146 27.32 7.54 15.16
CA VAL A 146 28.10 6.67 16.06
C VAL A 146 29.40 7.35 16.47
N VAL A 147 30.12 7.96 15.55
CA VAL A 147 31.38 8.69 15.83
C VAL A 147 31.13 9.85 16.81
N VAL A 148 30.08 10.63 16.63
CA VAL A 148 29.70 11.73 17.52
C VAL A 148 29.41 11.22 18.94
N VAL A 149 28.66 10.12 19.08
CA VAL A 149 28.36 9.54 20.39
C VAL A 149 29.64 9.05 21.08
N VAL A 150 30.49 8.33 20.36
CA VAL A 150 31.78 7.85 20.91
C VAL A 150 32.65 9.02 21.34
N ALA A 151 32.77 10.06 20.52
CA ALA A 151 33.53 11.26 20.84
C ALA A 151 32.98 11.94 22.11
N ALA A 152 31.65 12.07 22.23
CA ALA A 152 31.03 12.67 23.41
C ALA A 152 31.36 11.89 24.70
N VAL A 153 31.33 10.55 24.65
CA VAL A 153 31.69 9.70 25.79
C VAL A 153 33.17 9.86 26.16
N VAL A 154 34.05 9.84 25.16
CA VAL A 154 35.50 9.99 25.37
C VAL A 154 35.83 11.36 25.96
N PHE A 155 35.30 12.45 25.39
CA PHE A 155 35.53 13.79 25.92
C PHE A 155 34.93 13.97 27.32
N HIS A 156 33.77 13.42 27.60
CA HIS A 156 33.19 13.47 28.94
C HIS A 156 34.11 12.79 29.97
N ASN A 157 34.64 11.61 29.64
CA ASN A 157 35.60 10.91 30.51
C ASN A 157 36.90 11.68 30.68
N ILE A 158 37.44 12.38 29.66
CA ILE A 158 38.65 13.22 29.75
C ILE A 158 38.38 14.41 30.69
N TYR A 159 37.23 15.07 30.56
CA TYR A 159 36.90 16.17 31.47
C TYR A 159 36.72 15.69 32.92
N ALA A 160 36.08 14.55 33.14
CA ALA A 160 35.94 13.95 34.47
C ALA A 160 37.31 13.60 35.07
N LEU A 161 38.21 13.02 34.28
CA LEU A 161 39.56 12.68 34.72
C LEU A 161 40.39 13.96 35.05
N SER A 162 40.26 15.00 34.22
CA SER A 162 40.96 16.28 34.46
C SER A 162 40.42 17.02 35.69
N ALA A 163 39.13 16.91 35.96
CA ALA A 163 38.51 17.45 37.19
C ALA A 163 38.99 16.70 38.44
N PHE A 164 39.16 15.38 38.34
CA PHE A 164 39.67 14.53 39.41
C PHE A 164 41.13 14.87 39.78
N VAL A 165 41.98 15.10 38.77
CA VAL A 165 43.39 15.49 38.93
C VAL A 165 43.52 16.90 39.54
N LYS A 166 42.61 17.81 39.23
CA LYS A 166 42.55 19.17 39.77
C LYS A 166 41.90 19.28 41.15
N CYS A 167 41.39 18.19 41.67
CA CYS A 167 40.76 18.18 42.99
C CYS A 167 41.86 18.35 44.10
N PRO A 168 41.82 19.40 44.91
CA PRO A 168 42.87 19.74 45.90
C PRO A 168 43.05 18.65 46.96
N ILE A 169 42.16 17.72 47.10
CA ILE A 169 42.25 16.61 48.05
C ILE A 169 43.29 15.56 47.61
N PHE A 170 43.52 15.36 46.31
CA PHE A 170 44.50 14.39 45.79
C PHE A 170 45.92 14.98 45.88
N SER A 171 46.07 16.28 45.68
CA SER A 171 47.38 16.97 45.78
C SER A 171 47.95 17.00 47.22
N ARG A 172 47.09 16.96 48.23
CA ARG A 172 47.53 16.96 49.66
C ARG A 172 48.03 15.59 50.15
N ARG A 173 47.62 14.49 49.54
CA ARG A 173 48.08 13.15 49.96
C ARG A 173 49.45 12.75 49.36
N LEU A 174 49.83 13.36 48.25
CA LEU A 174 51.15 13.11 47.67
C LEU A 174 52.29 13.84 48.39
N PHE A 175 51.99 14.90 49.18
CA PHE A 175 52.98 15.72 49.85
C PHE A 175 53.31 15.30 51.32
N ILE A 176 52.59 14.23 51.80
CA ILE A 176 52.80 13.72 53.18
C ILE A 176 53.54 12.37 53.19
N ALA A 177 53.96 11.87 51.98
CA ALA A 177 54.67 10.60 51.83
C ALA A 177 56.12 10.77 51.37
N THR A 178 56.71 11.93 51.55
CA THR A 178 58.16 12.24 51.54
C THR A 178 58.53 12.86 52.87
#